data_af234ebd990ab10502020a7121390f80
#
_entry.id   af234ebd990ab10502020a7121390f80
#
_cell.length_a   1.000
_cell.length_b   1.000
_cell.length_c   1.000
_cell.angle_alpha   90.00
_cell.angle_beta   90.00
_cell.angle_gamma   90.00
#
_symmetry.space_group_name_H-M   'P 1'
#
loop_
_entity.id
_entity.type
_entity.pdbx_description
1 polymer ?
#
loop_
_entity_poly.entity_id
_entity_poly.type
_entity_poly.pdbx_seq_one_letter_code
_entity_poly.pdbx_strand_id
1 'polypeptide(L)'
;MKIVVLHQSRTGNTKRAAELIGGAVQSAGAEVAVRPISNIDYKELADADLVFIGTWVDGLILLGQRPGDAGKIKRVPKLWNKKVVAFMTHALNPGNAAEKMTSLLEEHGATVVAARSLNRHKLELEAPAFVNEVLSLVSV
;
A
#
# COMPACT_ATOMS: atom_id res chain seq x y z
N MET A 1 -2.42 6.59 16.90
CA MET A 1 -3.00 6.12 15.63
C MET A 1 -2.60 4.67 15.41
N LYS A 2 -3.55 3.86 15.01
CA LYS A 2 -3.31 2.44 14.66
C LYS A 2 -3.26 2.30 13.15
N ILE A 3 -2.15 1.75 12.65
CA ILE A 3 -1.91 1.60 11.22
C ILE A 3 -1.67 0.14 10.89
N VAL A 4 -2.32 -0.35 9.85
CA VAL A 4 -2.07 -1.69 9.30
C VAL A 4 -1.46 -1.52 7.91
N VAL A 5 -0.40 -2.27 7.64
CA VAL A 5 0.25 -2.30 6.33
C VAL A 5 0.06 -3.69 5.75
N LEU A 6 -0.74 -3.79 4.70
CA LEU A 6 -1.01 -5.03 4.00
C LEU A 6 -0.20 -5.07 2.70
N HIS A 7 0.40 -6.20 2.40
CA HIS A 7 1.20 -6.35 1.19
C HIS A 7 0.94 -7.66 0.48
N GLN A 8 1.03 -7.60 -0.85
CA GLN A 8 1.05 -8.73 -1.75
C GLN A 8 2.37 -8.65 -2.52
N SER A 9 3.24 -9.63 -2.37
CA SER A 9 4.58 -9.60 -2.94
C SER A 9 4.85 -10.85 -3.77
N ARG A 10 5.49 -10.66 -4.92
CA ARG A 10 5.89 -11.75 -5.80
C ARG A 10 7.37 -12.13 -5.60
N THR A 11 8.24 -11.13 -5.52
CA THR A 11 9.69 -11.32 -5.43
C THR A 11 10.30 -10.73 -4.16
N GLY A 12 9.48 -10.23 -3.23
CA GLY A 12 9.92 -9.68 -1.97
C GLY A 12 10.07 -8.16 -1.94
N ASN A 13 10.03 -7.47 -3.07
CA ASN A 13 10.19 -6.02 -3.10
C ASN A 13 9.04 -5.28 -2.43
N THR A 14 7.81 -5.70 -2.67
CA THR A 14 6.63 -5.08 -2.03
C THR A 14 6.63 -5.37 -0.53
N LYS A 15 7.01 -6.58 -0.12
CA LYS A 15 7.16 -6.92 1.29
C LYS A 15 8.20 -6.01 1.95
N ARG A 16 9.34 -5.79 1.30
CA ARG A 16 10.37 -4.89 1.82
C ARG A 16 9.86 -3.46 1.94
N ALA A 17 9.14 -2.98 0.92
CA ALA A 17 8.51 -1.65 0.98
C ALA A 17 7.55 -1.54 2.16
N ALA A 18 6.72 -2.57 2.37
CA ALA A 18 5.80 -2.62 3.50
C ALA A 18 6.52 -2.56 4.85
N GLU A 19 7.62 -3.27 4.98
CA GLU A 19 8.43 -3.26 6.21
C GLU A 19 9.07 -1.89 6.46
N LEU A 20 9.56 -1.23 5.41
CA LEU A 20 10.12 0.12 5.51
C LEU A 20 9.05 1.15 5.85
N ILE A 21 7.87 1.05 5.24
CA ILE A 21 6.72 1.90 5.59
C ILE A 21 6.35 1.67 7.05
N GLY A 22 6.23 0.41 7.48
CA GLY A 22 5.91 0.06 8.86
C GLY A 22 6.90 0.65 9.86
N GLY A 23 8.19 0.55 9.57
CA GLY A 23 9.24 1.15 10.40
C GLY A 23 9.15 2.66 10.48
N ALA A 24 8.83 3.33 9.36
CA ALA A 24 8.72 4.79 9.33
C ALA A 24 7.50 5.28 10.11
N VAL A 25 6.33 4.63 9.98
CA VAL A 25 5.15 5.04 10.75
C VAL A 25 5.32 4.73 12.24
N GLN A 26 5.99 3.64 12.58
CA GLN A 26 6.30 3.32 13.98
C GLN A 26 7.22 4.39 14.58
N SER A 27 8.24 4.79 13.85
CA SER A 27 9.15 5.87 14.29
C SER A 27 8.43 7.20 14.48
N ALA A 28 7.32 7.41 13.80
CA ALA A 28 6.48 8.60 13.96
C ALA A 28 5.48 8.48 15.12
N GLY A 29 5.51 7.38 15.86
CA GLY A 29 4.69 7.18 17.07
C GLY A 29 3.42 6.37 16.87
N ALA A 30 3.17 5.82 15.69
CA ALA A 30 1.99 4.98 15.45
C ALA A 30 2.19 3.56 15.96
N GLU A 31 1.10 2.91 16.35
CA GLU A 31 1.06 1.45 16.48
C GLU A 31 0.93 0.88 15.08
N VAL A 32 1.76 -0.09 14.72
CA VAL A 32 1.75 -0.63 13.37
C VAL A 32 1.77 -2.15 13.38
N ALA A 33 1.02 -2.75 12.46
CA ALA A 33 1.11 -4.16 12.13
C ALA A 33 1.34 -4.28 10.62
N VAL A 34 2.31 -5.11 10.24
CA VAL A 34 2.64 -5.38 8.83
C VAL A 34 2.29 -6.83 8.55
N ARG A 35 1.38 -7.06 7.60
CA ARG A 35 0.84 -8.39 7.30
C ARG A 35 0.78 -8.65 5.80
N PRO A 36 1.04 -9.88 5.35
CA PRO A 36 0.71 -10.24 3.98
C PRO A 36 -0.82 -10.33 3.82
N ILE A 37 -1.32 -10.06 2.62
CA ILE A 37 -2.76 -10.16 2.32
C ILE A 37 -3.27 -11.59 2.57
N SER A 38 -2.41 -12.59 2.44
CA SER A 38 -2.75 -13.99 2.71
C SER A 38 -2.95 -14.33 4.19
N ASN A 39 -2.61 -13.42 5.10
CA ASN A 39 -2.70 -13.65 6.54
C ASN A 39 -3.12 -12.37 7.28
N ILE A 40 -4.32 -11.89 6.98
CA ILE A 40 -4.89 -10.70 7.58
C ILE A 40 -5.44 -11.04 8.98
N ASP A 41 -5.14 -10.18 9.96
CA ASP A 41 -5.83 -10.17 11.23
C ASP A 41 -7.03 -9.23 11.09
N TYR A 42 -8.24 -9.78 11.03
CA TYR A 42 -9.45 -9.01 10.74
C TYR A 42 -9.83 -8.03 11.84
N LYS A 43 -9.54 -8.35 13.10
CA LYS A 43 -9.78 -7.41 14.20
C LYS A 43 -8.83 -6.22 14.12
N GLU A 44 -7.58 -6.49 13.85
CA GLU A 44 -6.55 -5.47 13.65
C GLU A 44 -6.94 -4.52 12.52
N LEU A 45 -7.41 -5.09 11.41
CA LEU A 45 -7.87 -4.32 10.26
C LEU A 45 -9.09 -3.47 10.61
N ALA A 46 -10.06 -4.04 11.33
CA ALA A 46 -11.26 -3.33 11.75
C ALA A 46 -10.94 -2.15 12.67
N ASP A 47 -9.95 -2.29 13.54
CA ASP A 47 -9.54 -1.26 14.50
C ASP A 47 -8.58 -0.22 13.92
N ALA A 48 -8.10 -0.41 12.69
CA ALA A 48 -7.12 0.49 12.09
C ALA A 48 -7.70 1.85 11.76
N ASP A 49 -6.95 2.90 12.05
CA ASP A 49 -7.26 4.27 11.66
C ASP A 49 -6.84 4.58 10.23
N LEU A 50 -5.79 3.90 9.77
CA LEU A 50 -5.24 4.05 8.43
C LEU A 50 -4.70 2.70 7.96
N VAL A 51 -4.97 2.37 6.71
CA VAL A 51 -4.53 1.10 6.11
C VAL A 51 -3.69 1.39 4.87
N PHE A 52 -2.45 0.90 4.86
CA PHE A 52 -1.63 0.87 3.65
C PHE A 52 -1.85 -0.46 2.98
N ILE A 53 -2.09 -0.46 1.68
CA ILE A 53 -2.23 -1.68 0.89
C ILE A 53 -1.30 -1.58 -0.32
N GLY A 54 -0.45 -2.57 -0.48
CA GLY A 54 0.55 -2.55 -1.55
C GLY A 54 0.68 -3.84 -2.33
N THR A 55 1.06 -3.69 -3.59
CA THR A 55 1.40 -4.76 -4.52
C THR A 55 2.50 -4.28 -5.47
N TRP A 56 2.90 -5.11 -6.41
CA TRP A 56 3.89 -4.72 -7.44
C TRP A 56 3.19 -4.17 -8.68
N VAL A 57 3.95 -3.45 -9.50
CA VAL A 57 3.48 -3.07 -10.83
C VAL A 57 3.73 -4.22 -11.79
N ASP A 58 2.67 -4.72 -12.41
CA ASP A 58 2.71 -5.79 -13.39
C ASP A 58 2.44 -5.23 -14.79
N GLY A 59 2.96 -5.91 -15.81
CA GLY A 59 2.79 -5.54 -17.21
C GLY A 59 4.06 -4.99 -17.85
N LEU A 60 4.09 -5.06 -19.18
CA LEU A 60 5.19 -4.51 -19.97
C LEU A 60 4.89 -3.05 -20.35
N ILE A 61 5.94 -2.28 -20.65
CA ILE A 61 5.83 -0.86 -20.99
C ILE A 61 4.80 -0.61 -22.08
N LEU A 62 4.72 -1.49 -23.10
CA LEU A 62 3.81 -1.34 -24.23
C LEU A 62 2.43 -1.95 -24.00
N LEU A 63 2.24 -2.73 -22.93
CA LEU A 63 0.99 -3.45 -22.67
C LEU A 63 0.19 -2.89 -21.49
N GLY A 64 0.59 -1.73 -20.99
CA GLY A 64 -0.07 -1.09 -19.87
C GLY A 64 0.30 -1.71 -18.52
N GLN A 65 0.81 -0.88 -17.65
CA GLN A 65 1.13 -1.26 -16.28
C GLN A 65 -0.15 -1.36 -15.45
N ARG A 66 -0.18 -2.31 -14.52
CA ARG A 66 -1.34 -2.54 -13.67
C ARG A 66 -0.90 -3.11 -12.32
N PRO A 67 -1.78 -3.06 -11.28
CA PRO A 67 -1.51 -3.69 -10.00
C PRO A 67 -1.32 -5.21 -10.17
N GLY A 68 -0.24 -5.75 -9.58
CA GLY A 68 0.01 -7.18 -9.60
C GLY A 68 -1.03 -7.92 -8.77
N ASP A 69 -1.52 -9.02 -9.33
CA ASP A 69 -2.50 -9.92 -8.71
C ASP A 69 -3.71 -9.19 -8.10
N ALA A 70 -4.37 -8.36 -8.91
CA ALA A 70 -5.55 -7.60 -8.50
C ALA A 70 -6.66 -8.49 -7.92
N GLY A 71 -6.77 -9.73 -8.36
CA GLY A 71 -7.75 -10.68 -7.83
C GLY A 71 -7.54 -10.96 -6.34
N LYS A 72 -6.31 -11.04 -5.87
CA LYS A 72 -6.02 -11.22 -4.44
C LYS A 72 -6.31 -9.96 -3.64
N ILE A 73 -6.04 -8.79 -4.20
CA ILE A 73 -6.40 -7.53 -3.57
C ILE A 73 -7.92 -7.47 -3.31
N LYS A 74 -8.71 -7.92 -4.28
CA LYS A 74 -10.17 -7.94 -4.14
C LYS A 74 -10.70 -8.90 -3.08
N ARG A 75 -9.87 -9.83 -2.60
CA ARG A 75 -10.23 -10.74 -1.52
C ARG A 75 -10.09 -10.13 -0.13
N VAL A 76 -9.44 -8.99 -0.02
CA VAL A 76 -9.44 -8.21 1.23
C VAL A 76 -10.88 -7.85 1.58
N PRO A 77 -11.29 -7.88 2.86
CA PRO A 77 -12.63 -7.46 3.24
C PRO A 77 -12.97 -6.07 2.73
N LYS A 78 -14.26 -5.78 2.51
CA LYS A 78 -14.69 -4.45 2.11
C LYS A 78 -14.16 -3.41 3.10
N LEU A 79 -13.66 -2.30 2.55
CA LEU A 79 -12.95 -1.28 3.33
C LEU A 79 -13.83 -0.05 3.58
N TRP A 80 -15.10 -0.29 3.92
CA TRP A 80 -16.07 0.78 4.21
C TRP A 80 -15.58 1.69 5.34
N ASN A 81 -15.61 2.99 5.09
CA ASN A 81 -15.19 4.01 6.05
C ASN A 81 -13.71 3.93 6.46
N LYS A 82 -12.88 3.22 5.71
CA LYS A 82 -11.44 3.16 5.96
C LYS A 82 -10.70 4.13 5.06
N LYS A 83 -9.78 4.88 5.65
CA LYS A 83 -8.81 5.66 4.91
C LYS A 83 -7.68 4.71 4.48
N VAL A 84 -7.39 4.68 3.20
CA VAL A 84 -6.43 3.74 2.61
C VAL A 84 -5.37 4.50 1.85
N VAL A 85 -4.14 4.05 1.97
CA VAL A 85 -3.00 4.51 1.20
C VAL A 85 -2.55 3.35 0.33
N ALA A 86 -2.53 3.57 -0.98
CA ALA A 86 -2.05 2.57 -1.93
C ALA A 86 -0.56 2.78 -2.18
N PHE A 87 0.22 1.71 -2.14
CA PHE A 87 1.61 1.77 -2.56
C PHE A 87 1.92 0.61 -3.50
N MET A 88 2.89 0.82 -4.34
CA MET A 88 3.31 -0.19 -5.30
C MET A 88 4.82 -0.19 -5.40
N THR A 89 5.38 -1.22 -5.98
CA THR A 89 6.80 -1.26 -6.32
C THR A 89 6.97 -1.52 -7.81
N HIS A 90 7.91 -0.83 -8.43
CA HIS A 90 8.20 -0.96 -9.85
C HIS A 90 9.70 -0.99 -10.13
N ALA A 91 10.07 -1.56 -11.27
CA ALA A 91 11.47 -1.60 -11.72
C ALA A 91 11.80 -0.43 -12.64
N LEU A 92 11.02 -0.24 -13.69
CA LEU A 92 11.29 0.75 -14.73
C LEU A 92 10.26 1.86 -14.73
N ASN A 93 9.11 1.64 -15.35
CA ASN A 93 8.08 2.67 -15.50
C ASN A 93 6.78 2.17 -14.88
N PRO A 94 6.24 2.86 -13.86
CA PRO A 94 4.98 2.44 -13.24
C PRO A 94 3.75 2.76 -14.12
N GLY A 95 3.87 3.61 -15.12
CA GLY A 95 2.72 4.04 -15.91
C GLY A 95 1.62 4.61 -15.03
N ASN A 96 0.38 4.21 -15.27
CA ASN A 96 -0.78 4.60 -14.48
C ASN A 96 -1.24 3.52 -13.49
N ALA A 97 -0.34 2.63 -13.08
CA ALA A 97 -0.69 1.54 -12.17
C ALA A 97 -1.22 2.03 -10.81
N ALA A 98 -0.67 3.13 -10.29
CA ALA A 98 -1.15 3.70 -9.03
C ALA A 98 -2.60 4.21 -9.15
N GLU A 99 -2.96 4.81 -10.28
CA GLU A 99 -4.33 5.26 -10.54
C GLU A 99 -5.29 4.07 -10.66
N LYS A 100 -4.87 3.00 -11.31
CA LYS A 100 -5.64 1.76 -11.42
C LYS A 100 -5.83 1.11 -10.04
N MET A 101 -4.80 1.12 -9.20
CA MET A 101 -4.90 0.61 -7.83
C MET A 101 -5.89 1.43 -7.01
N THR A 102 -5.85 2.75 -7.14
CA THR A 102 -6.80 3.65 -6.48
C THR A 102 -8.23 3.30 -6.86
N SER A 103 -8.51 3.16 -8.15
CA SER A 103 -9.85 2.80 -8.63
C SER A 103 -10.31 1.45 -8.09
N LEU A 104 -9.42 0.46 -8.07
CA LEU A 104 -9.69 -0.87 -7.54
C LEU A 104 -10.09 -0.81 -6.06
N LEU A 105 -9.36 -0.04 -5.26
CA LEU A 105 -9.62 0.09 -3.83
C LEU A 105 -10.88 0.90 -3.54
N GLU A 106 -11.15 1.94 -4.33
CA GLU A 106 -12.38 2.72 -4.21
C GLU A 106 -13.61 1.87 -4.54
N GLU A 107 -13.54 1.04 -5.57
CA GLU A 107 -14.58 0.06 -5.88
C GLU A 107 -14.79 -0.93 -4.71
N HIS A 108 -13.74 -1.17 -3.91
CA HIS A 108 -13.77 -2.04 -2.74
C HIS A 108 -14.25 -1.31 -1.47
N GLY A 109 -14.69 -0.09 -1.58
CA GLY A 109 -15.27 0.69 -0.49
C GLY A 109 -14.32 1.63 0.22
N ALA A 110 -13.03 1.65 -0.15
CA ALA A 110 -12.03 2.46 0.53
C ALA A 110 -12.11 3.94 0.16
N THR A 111 -11.71 4.80 1.08
CA THR A 111 -11.39 6.20 0.79
C THR A 111 -9.87 6.28 0.61
N VAL A 112 -9.42 6.37 -0.63
CA VAL A 112 -7.99 6.41 -0.94
C VAL A 112 -7.49 7.83 -0.77
N VAL A 113 -6.62 8.05 0.22
CA VAL A 113 -6.10 9.38 0.55
C VAL A 113 -4.77 9.68 -0.11
N ALA A 114 -4.04 8.66 -0.54
CA ALA A 114 -2.80 8.81 -1.29
C ALA A 114 -2.49 7.50 -2.03
N ALA A 115 -1.77 7.60 -3.12
CA ALA A 115 -1.31 6.45 -3.89
C ALA A 115 0.01 6.79 -4.56
N ARG A 116 0.99 5.89 -4.46
CA ARG A 116 2.29 6.09 -5.10
C ARG A 116 2.94 4.76 -5.43
N SER A 117 3.65 4.72 -6.55
CA SER A 117 4.55 3.62 -6.88
C SER A 117 5.98 4.00 -6.49
N LEU A 118 6.66 3.08 -5.80
CA LEU A 118 8.02 3.27 -5.29
C LEU A 118 8.99 2.48 -6.17
N ASN A 119 10.13 3.09 -6.49
CA ASN A 119 11.16 2.40 -7.25
C ASN A 119 11.82 1.34 -6.36
N ARG A 120 11.78 0.08 -6.80
CA ARG A 120 12.32 -1.05 -6.01
C ARG A 120 13.82 -0.95 -5.73
N HIS A 121 14.55 -0.16 -6.50
CA HIS A 121 15.97 0.08 -6.30
C HIS A 121 16.27 1.24 -5.34
N LYS A 122 15.24 1.97 -4.92
CA LYS A 122 15.36 3.17 -4.07
C LYS A 122 14.39 3.14 -2.89
N LEU A 123 13.97 1.96 -2.44
CA LEU A 123 12.96 1.83 -1.39
C LEU A 123 13.38 2.48 -0.08
N GLU A 124 14.65 2.37 0.30
CA GLU A 124 15.16 2.95 1.56
C GLU A 124 15.06 4.47 1.59
N LEU A 125 15.11 5.09 0.42
CA LEU A 125 14.94 6.53 0.27
C LEU A 125 13.47 6.92 0.10
N GLU A 126 12.77 6.23 -0.80
CA GLU A 126 11.42 6.63 -1.21
C GLU A 126 10.33 6.26 -0.21
N ALA A 127 10.44 5.13 0.49
CA ALA A 127 9.41 4.71 1.43
C ALA A 127 9.27 5.66 2.63
N PRO A 128 10.35 6.06 3.33
CA PRO A 128 10.21 7.05 4.40
C PRO A 128 9.70 8.41 3.92
N ALA A 129 10.15 8.86 2.74
CA ALA A 129 9.67 10.12 2.16
C ALA A 129 8.18 10.07 1.87
N PHE A 130 7.71 8.95 1.33
CA PHE A 130 6.29 8.72 1.09
C PHE A 130 5.48 8.75 2.40
N VAL A 131 5.96 8.08 3.44
CA VAL A 131 5.31 8.09 4.75
C VAL A 131 5.18 9.51 5.29
N ASN A 132 6.23 10.31 5.19
CA ASN A 132 6.19 11.71 5.64
C ASN A 132 5.12 12.51 4.90
N GLU A 133 4.99 12.33 3.58
CA GLU A 133 3.92 12.97 2.80
C GLU A 133 2.55 12.52 3.29
N VAL A 134 2.35 11.22 3.45
CA VAL A 134 1.07 10.65 3.88
C VAL A 134 0.69 11.18 5.26
N LEU A 135 1.59 11.13 6.22
CA LEU A 135 1.29 11.57 7.58
C LEU A 135 0.95 13.06 7.64
N SER A 136 1.53 13.88 6.76
CA SER A 136 1.16 15.30 6.67
C SER A 136 -0.26 15.50 6.13
N LEU A 137 -0.77 14.55 5.34
CA LEU A 137 -2.12 14.62 4.80
C LEU A 137 -3.19 14.13 5.77
N VAL A 138 -2.86 13.19 6.65
CA VAL A 138 -3.83 12.54 7.54
C VAL A 138 -3.71 12.98 9.01
N SER A 139 -2.63 13.63 9.37
CA SER A 139 -2.45 14.20 10.71
C SER A 139 -3.28 15.47 10.84
N VAL A 140 -3.97 15.55 11.92
CA VAL A 140 -4.80 16.72 12.21
C VAL A 140 -4.25 17.42 13.43
#